data_f2b479745c5abe12237bf9141912f30b
#
_entry.id   f2b479745c5abe12237bf9141912f30b
#
_cell.length_a   1.000
_cell.length_b   1.000
_cell.length_c   1.000
_cell.angle_alpha   90.00
_cell.angle_beta   90.00
_cell.angle_gamma   90.00
#
_symmetry.space_group_name_H-M   'P 1'
#
loop_
_entity.id
_entity.type
_entity.pdbx_description
1 polymer ?
#
loop_
_entity_poly.entity_id
_entity_poly.type
_entity_poly.pdbx_seq_one_letter_code
_entity_poly.pdbx_strand_id
1 'polypeptide(L)'
;MSKEVLAVVAGEEITQEQFDLFAQGLPREQQGYLSNPQFKAQILEQLIALFLYAKKGEELKLEETDEFKDIMTNAKRDILAQMAMREVLKGVEASEEEMKTFYDENQAHYEKAPTVSAKHILVSAEDKCKEILAEIENGKAFEEAAQAYSTCPSGQRGGDLGEFGKGQMVPEFEQAAFEAEVGRVVGPVKTQFGFHLIKVEKKNEGSIASFEEVKESIRKTLVQQKQNQLYGKTIDELKAKYM
;
A
#
# COMPACT_ATOMS: atom_id res chain seq x y z
N MET A 1 -21.78 -27.86 18.16
CA MET A 1 -20.85 -28.49 17.22
C MET A 1 -19.83 -29.25 18.05
N SER A 2 -19.60 -30.54 17.80
CA SER A 2 -18.57 -31.32 18.51
C SER A 2 -17.21 -30.73 18.15
N LYS A 3 -16.44 -30.33 19.14
CA LYS A 3 -15.06 -29.87 18.92
C LYS A 3 -14.26 -31.07 18.38
N GLU A 4 -13.65 -30.93 17.24
CA GLU A 4 -12.75 -31.98 16.69
C GLU A 4 -11.52 -32.05 17.60
N VAL A 5 -11.31 -33.23 18.22
CA VAL A 5 -10.17 -33.47 19.11
C VAL A 5 -9.04 -34.07 18.28
N LEU A 6 -7.89 -33.40 18.30
CA LEU A 6 -6.69 -33.82 17.53
C LEU A 6 -5.75 -34.69 18.37
N ALA A 7 -5.68 -34.46 19.68
CA ALA A 7 -4.85 -35.22 20.62
C ALA A 7 -5.41 -35.06 22.04
N VAL A 8 -4.93 -35.93 22.96
CA VAL A 8 -5.21 -35.84 24.39
C VAL A 8 -3.88 -35.92 25.14
N VAL A 9 -3.61 -34.92 25.96
CA VAL A 9 -2.39 -34.81 26.78
C VAL A 9 -2.76 -34.75 28.25
N ALA A 10 -2.37 -35.73 29.04
CA ALA A 10 -2.65 -35.79 30.49
C ALA A 10 -4.15 -35.60 30.85
N GLY A 11 -5.06 -36.05 29.98
CA GLY A 11 -6.52 -35.90 30.17
C GLY A 11 -7.08 -34.60 29.58
N GLU A 12 -6.28 -33.70 29.10
CA GLU A 12 -6.69 -32.46 28.44
C GLU A 12 -6.75 -32.66 26.92
N GLU A 13 -7.88 -32.26 26.32
CA GLU A 13 -8.10 -32.37 24.87
C GLU A 13 -7.44 -31.21 24.14
N ILE A 14 -6.66 -31.51 23.11
CA ILE A 14 -6.16 -30.54 22.14
C ILE A 14 -7.12 -30.54 20.94
N THR A 15 -7.82 -29.43 20.79
CA THR A 15 -8.86 -29.28 19.75
C THR A 15 -8.30 -28.61 18.50
N GLN A 16 -9.02 -28.75 17.36
CA GLN A 16 -8.70 -28.05 16.12
C GLN A 16 -8.67 -26.51 16.35
N GLU A 17 -9.54 -25.95 17.18
CA GLU A 17 -9.55 -24.52 17.50
C GLU A 17 -8.26 -24.06 18.17
N GLN A 18 -7.75 -24.86 19.13
CA GLN A 18 -6.47 -24.57 19.79
C GLN A 18 -5.29 -24.70 18.84
N PHE A 19 -5.33 -25.70 17.94
CA PHE A 19 -4.34 -25.84 16.87
C PHE A 19 -4.33 -24.64 15.95
N ASP A 20 -5.50 -24.19 15.49
CA ASP A 20 -5.64 -23.04 14.58
C ASP A 20 -5.13 -21.76 15.24
N LEU A 21 -5.42 -21.56 16.53
CA LEU A 21 -4.91 -20.43 17.29
C LEU A 21 -3.39 -20.46 17.43
N PHE A 22 -2.83 -21.63 17.73
CA PHE A 22 -1.38 -21.81 17.78
C PHE A 22 -0.71 -21.55 16.44
N ALA A 23 -1.31 -22.06 15.35
CA ALA A 23 -0.83 -21.89 13.99
C ALA A 23 -0.88 -20.43 13.50
N GLN A 24 -1.81 -19.61 13.99
CA GLN A 24 -1.84 -18.17 13.71
C GLN A 24 -0.62 -17.42 14.29
N GLY A 25 0.01 -17.95 15.33
CA GLY A 25 1.25 -17.41 15.90
C GLY A 25 2.52 -17.71 15.10
N LEU A 26 2.45 -18.59 14.09
CA LEU A 26 3.58 -18.92 13.24
C LEU A 26 3.94 -17.77 12.28
N PRO A 27 5.21 -17.67 11.86
CA PRO A 27 5.60 -16.76 10.78
C PRO A 27 4.75 -16.96 9.52
N ARG A 28 4.42 -15.87 8.81
CA ARG A 28 3.54 -15.90 7.62
C ARG A 28 3.99 -16.92 6.55
N GLU A 29 5.31 -17.07 6.38
CA GLU A 29 5.89 -18.04 5.46
C GLU A 29 5.52 -19.49 5.82
N GLN A 30 5.49 -19.79 7.12
CA GLN A 30 5.15 -21.12 7.62
C GLN A 30 3.65 -21.41 7.57
N GLN A 31 2.81 -20.37 7.73
CA GLN A 31 1.35 -20.53 7.64
C GLN A 31 0.92 -21.06 6.25
N GLY A 32 1.64 -20.68 5.18
CA GLY A 32 1.38 -21.18 3.83
C GLY A 32 1.59 -22.70 3.67
N TYR A 33 2.38 -23.33 4.54
CA TYR A 33 2.66 -24.77 4.49
C TYR A 33 1.68 -25.64 5.30
N LEU A 34 0.72 -25.04 6.01
CA LEU A 34 -0.26 -25.77 6.84
C LEU A 34 -1.19 -26.71 6.02
N SER A 35 -1.29 -26.49 4.72
CA SER A 35 -1.98 -27.41 3.80
C SER A 35 -1.23 -28.73 3.57
N ASN A 36 0.08 -28.78 3.88
CA ASN A 36 0.88 -29.99 3.80
C ASN A 36 0.64 -30.85 5.06
N PRO A 37 0.15 -32.12 4.90
CA PRO A 37 -0.18 -32.95 6.04
C PRO A 37 1.01 -33.26 6.95
N GLN A 38 2.23 -33.41 6.41
CA GLN A 38 3.44 -33.68 7.21
C GLN A 38 3.82 -32.46 8.04
N PHE A 39 3.75 -31.26 7.44
CA PHE A 39 3.99 -30.01 8.16
C PHE A 39 2.94 -29.76 9.25
N LYS A 40 1.65 -29.97 8.92
CA LYS A 40 0.55 -29.88 9.91
C LYS A 40 0.80 -30.84 11.09
N ALA A 41 1.21 -32.08 10.85
CA ALA A 41 1.54 -33.02 11.90
C ALA A 41 2.74 -32.55 12.76
N GLN A 42 3.77 -31.97 12.15
CA GLN A 42 4.91 -31.42 12.88
C GLN A 42 4.48 -30.23 13.80
N ILE A 43 3.60 -29.37 13.33
CA ILE A 43 3.07 -28.26 14.16
C ILE A 43 2.19 -28.80 15.30
N LEU A 44 1.39 -29.84 15.05
CA LEU A 44 0.62 -30.50 16.11
C LEU A 44 1.54 -31.10 17.19
N GLU A 45 2.65 -31.73 16.81
CA GLU A 45 3.65 -32.26 17.77
C GLU A 45 4.27 -31.15 18.60
N GLN A 46 4.51 -29.96 18.04
CA GLN A 46 4.98 -28.79 18.81
C GLN A 46 3.92 -28.32 19.82
N LEU A 47 2.66 -28.30 19.42
CA LEU A 47 1.55 -27.97 20.33
C LEU A 47 1.42 -29.00 21.46
N ILE A 48 1.51 -30.29 21.15
CA ILE A 48 1.53 -31.40 22.13
C ILE A 48 2.69 -31.21 23.12
N ALA A 49 3.89 -30.90 22.63
CA ALA A 49 5.05 -30.63 23.47
C ALA A 49 4.84 -29.47 24.43
N LEU A 50 4.16 -28.39 23.95
CA LEU A 50 3.80 -27.25 24.80
C LEU A 50 2.92 -27.69 25.99
N PHE A 51 1.90 -28.51 25.73
CA PHE A 51 1.01 -29.04 26.78
C PHE A 51 1.75 -29.94 27.77
N LEU A 52 2.65 -30.80 27.27
CA LEU A 52 3.48 -31.67 28.12
C LEU A 52 4.42 -30.86 29.02
N TYR A 53 5.06 -29.79 28.49
CA TYR A 53 5.91 -28.90 29.29
C TYR A 53 5.10 -28.07 30.28
N ALA A 54 3.90 -27.64 29.92
CA ALA A 54 3.00 -26.97 30.86
C ALA A 54 2.68 -27.90 32.04
N LYS A 55 2.37 -29.16 31.78
CA LYS A 55 2.13 -30.17 32.82
C LYS A 55 3.36 -30.41 33.70
N LYS A 56 4.54 -30.41 33.09
CA LYS A 56 5.79 -30.48 33.85
C LYS A 56 6.01 -29.27 34.72
N GLY A 57 5.60 -28.07 34.28
CA GLY A 57 5.62 -26.86 35.07
C GLY A 57 4.73 -26.94 36.31
N GLU A 58 3.51 -27.51 36.19
CA GLU A 58 2.62 -27.78 37.30
C GLU A 58 3.25 -28.77 38.33
N GLU A 59 3.82 -29.89 37.85
CA GLU A 59 4.53 -30.82 38.71
C GLU A 59 5.67 -30.17 39.50
N LEU A 60 6.37 -29.22 38.90
CA LEU A 60 7.45 -28.47 39.52
C LEU A 60 6.93 -27.30 40.38
N LYS A 61 5.61 -27.09 40.45
CA LYS A 61 4.94 -26.00 41.18
C LYS A 61 5.42 -24.61 40.79
N LEU A 62 5.76 -24.43 39.50
CA LEU A 62 6.25 -23.14 39.03
C LEU A 62 5.23 -22.03 39.18
N GLU A 63 3.94 -22.35 39.20
CA GLU A 63 2.84 -21.40 39.44
C GLU A 63 2.86 -20.79 40.85
N GLU A 64 3.49 -21.43 41.82
CA GLU A 64 3.65 -20.95 43.19
C GLU A 64 4.81 -19.96 43.34
N THR A 65 5.70 -19.87 42.33
CA THR A 65 6.87 -18.98 42.34
C THR A 65 6.47 -17.50 42.26
N ASP A 66 7.28 -16.64 42.85
CA ASP A 66 7.08 -15.19 42.75
C ASP A 66 7.24 -14.71 41.31
N GLU A 67 8.19 -15.29 40.58
CA GLU A 67 8.41 -15.00 39.14
C GLU A 67 7.13 -15.23 38.31
N PHE A 68 6.47 -16.40 38.48
CA PHE A 68 5.23 -16.70 37.77
C PHE A 68 4.12 -15.73 38.13
N LYS A 69 3.96 -15.41 39.43
CA LYS A 69 2.95 -14.47 39.92
C LYS A 69 3.15 -13.07 39.39
N ASP A 70 4.40 -12.61 39.28
CA ASP A 70 4.73 -11.31 38.73
C ASP A 70 4.43 -11.27 37.20
N ILE A 71 4.80 -12.30 36.44
CA ILE A 71 4.48 -12.44 35.03
C ILE A 71 2.97 -12.42 34.82
N MET A 72 2.21 -13.21 35.59
CA MET A 72 0.75 -13.28 35.45
C MET A 72 0.06 -11.96 35.86
N THR A 73 0.57 -11.26 36.86
CA THR A 73 0.05 -9.95 37.29
C THR A 73 0.24 -8.91 36.18
N ASN A 74 1.43 -8.88 35.54
CA ASN A 74 1.71 -7.99 34.44
C ASN A 74 0.88 -8.35 33.22
N ALA A 75 0.81 -9.63 32.84
CA ALA A 75 0.01 -10.11 31.73
C ALA A 75 -1.49 -9.77 31.88
N LYS A 76 -2.04 -9.95 33.11
CA LYS A 76 -3.43 -9.57 33.40
C LYS A 76 -3.67 -8.09 33.20
N ARG A 77 -2.77 -7.22 33.68
CA ARG A 77 -2.87 -5.76 33.49
C ARG A 77 -2.84 -5.39 32.01
N ASP A 78 -1.91 -5.95 31.28
CA ASP A 78 -1.71 -5.63 29.86
C ASP A 78 -2.90 -6.11 29.00
N ILE A 79 -3.41 -7.31 29.27
CA ILE A 79 -4.61 -7.83 28.60
C ILE A 79 -5.84 -6.96 28.91
N LEU A 80 -6.05 -6.60 30.18
CA LEU A 80 -7.18 -5.74 30.58
C LEU A 80 -7.07 -4.35 29.93
N ALA A 81 -5.87 -3.77 29.89
CA ALA A 81 -5.64 -2.47 29.24
C ALA A 81 -5.96 -2.53 27.74
N GLN A 82 -5.50 -3.56 27.03
CA GLN A 82 -5.79 -3.74 25.61
C GLN A 82 -7.29 -3.97 25.34
N MET A 83 -7.94 -4.80 26.18
CA MET A 83 -9.38 -5.05 26.04
C MET A 83 -10.20 -3.79 26.30
N ALA A 84 -9.88 -3.03 27.36
CA ALA A 84 -10.55 -1.79 27.70
C ALA A 84 -10.36 -0.73 26.59
N MET A 85 -9.14 -0.56 26.07
CA MET A 85 -8.85 0.35 24.98
C MET A 85 -9.64 -0.02 23.71
N ARG A 86 -9.70 -1.30 23.38
CA ARG A 86 -10.50 -1.79 22.24
C ARG A 86 -11.98 -1.49 22.43
N GLU A 87 -12.53 -1.71 23.62
CA GLU A 87 -13.95 -1.47 23.91
C GLU A 87 -14.29 0.03 23.87
N VAL A 88 -13.42 0.89 24.42
CA VAL A 88 -13.57 2.35 24.37
C VAL A 88 -13.57 2.86 22.93
N LEU A 89 -12.69 2.34 22.09
CA LEU A 89 -12.54 2.80 20.70
C LEU A 89 -13.48 2.11 19.72
N LYS A 90 -14.25 1.11 20.19
CA LYS A 90 -15.20 0.37 19.38
C LYS A 90 -16.36 1.26 18.93
N GLY A 91 -16.74 1.14 17.67
CA GLY A 91 -17.89 1.87 17.13
C GLY A 91 -17.63 3.34 16.81
N VAL A 92 -16.38 3.80 16.88
CA VAL A 92 -16.01 5.13 16.39
C VAL A 92 -16.13 5.13 14.88
N GLU A 93 -17.06 5.96 14.35
CA GLU A 93 -17.34 6.07 12.93
C GLU A 93 -17.28 7.53 12.48
N ALA A 94 -17.10 7.74 11.19
CA ALA A 94 -17.25 9.03 10.54
C ALA A 94 -18.55 9.02 9.73
N SER A 95 -19.41 10.02 9.97
CA SER A 95 -20.64 10.19 9.20
C SER A 95 -20.31 10.67 7.77
N GLU A 96 -21.26 10.47 6.86
CA GLU A 96 -21.09 10.97 5.48
C GLU A 96 -21.01 12.51 5.41
N GLU A 97 -21.71 13.19 6.30
CA GLU A 97 -21.66 14.65 6.41
C GLU A 97 -20.27 15.12 6.83
N GLU A 98 -19.67 14.50 7.85
CA GLU A 98 -18.32 14.82 8.28
C GLU A 98 -17.29 14.54 7.18
N MET A 99 -17.46 13.44 6.44
CA MET A 99 -16.57 13.11 5.32
C MET A 99 -16.68 14.12 4.19
N LYS A 100 -17.88 14.60 3.86
CA LYS A 100 -18.10 15.66 2.84
C LYS A 100 -17.49 16.97 3.29
N THR A 101 -17.74 17.39 4.53
CA THR A 101 -17.15 18.60 5.09
C THR A 101 -15.62 18.56 5.03
N PHE A 102 -15.04 17.43 5.44
CA PHE A 102 -13.59 17.24 5.38
C PHE A 102 -13.05 17.32 3.94
N TYR A 103 -13.74 16.71 2.99
CA TYR A 103 -13.38 16.78 1.58
C TYR A 103 -13.42 18.22 1.06
N ASP A 104 -14.49 18.96 1.34
CA ASP A 104 -14.67 20.33 0.87
C ASP A 104 -13.61 21.28 1.45
N GLU A 105 -13.24 21.09 2.71
CA GLU A 105 -12.19 21.89 3.38
C GLU A 105 -10.77 21.53 2.94
N ASN A 106 -10.58 20.34 2.31
CA ASN A 106 -9.25 19.81 1.98
C ASN A 106 -9.08 19.46 0.49
N GLN A 107 -9.85 20.08 -0.42
CA GLN A 107 -9.83 19.78 -1.86
C GLN A 107 -8.43 19.85 -2.47
N ALA A 108 -7.57 20.76 -2.00
CA ALA A 108 -6.20 20.88 -2.46
C ALA A 108 -5.34 19.62 -2.26
N HIS A 109 -5.67 18.78 -1.27
CA HIS A 109 -4.98 17.50 -1.05
C HIS A 109 -5.38 16.40 -2.04
N TYR A 110 -6.45 16.63 -2.80
CA TYR A 110 -7.01 15.67 -3.76
C TYR A 110 -6.78 16.10 -5.21
N GLU A 111 -5.95 17.15 -5.41
CA GLU A 111 -5.56 17.58 -6.75
C GLU A 111 -4.69 16.51 -7.42
N LYS A 112 -5.11 16.12 -8.61
CA LYS A 112 -4.33 15.30 -9.55
C LYS A 112 -3.64 16.26 -10.50
N ALA A 113 -2.32 16.29 -10.47
CA ALA A 113 -1.55 17.12 -11.39
C ALA A 113 -1.80 16.72 -12.86
N PRO A 114 -1.72 17.65 -13.80
CA PRO A 114 -1.83 17.33 -15.23
C PRO A 114 -0.69 16.42 -15.67
N THR A 115 -1.01 15.49 -16.57
CA THR A 115 -0.06 14.55 -17.15
C THR A 115 -0.20 14.50 -18.67
N VAL A 116 0.87 14.07 -19.34
CA VAL A 116 0.96 13.92 -20.79
C VAL A 116 1.50 12.53 -21.11
N SER A 117 0.83 11.82 -22.04
CA SER A 117 1.40 10.62 -22.67
C SER A 117 1.95 11.00 -24.02
N ALA A 118 3.23 10.71 -24.28
CA ALA A 118 3.88 11.13 -25.50
C ALA A 118 4.86 10.09 -26.03
N LYS A 119 5.11 10.18 -27.32
CA LYS A 119 6.20 9.50 -28.03
C LYS A 119 7.24 10.52 -28.46
N HIS A 120 8.49 10.10 -28.57
CA HIS A 120 9.55 10.98 -29.08
C HIS A 120 10.54 10.26 -29.98
N ILE A 121 11.20 11.07 -30.82
CA ILE A 121 12.37 10.67 -31.60
C ILE A 121 13.51 11.59 -31.20
N LEU A 122 14.65 11.03 -30.80
CA LEU A 122 15.86 11.79 -30.47
C LEU A 122 16.93 11.57 -31.52
N VAL A 123 17.51 12.66 -32.02
CA VAL A 123 18.66 12.64 -32.89
C VAL A 123 19.70 13.71 -32.50
N SER A 124 20.95 13.55 -32.95
CA SER A 124 22.04 14.46 -32.57
C SER A 124 22.06 15.76 -33.36
N ALA A 125 21.47 15.77 -34.58
CA ALA A 125 21.54 16.91 -35.51
C ALA A 125 20.15 17.48 -35.83
N GLU A 126 20.04 18.80 -35.85
CA GLU A 126 18.80 19.52 -36.14
C GLU A 126 18.29 19.24 -37.59
N ASP A 127 19.21 19.24 -38.53
CA ASP A 127 18.83 18.99 -39.94
C ASP A 127 18.24 17.59 -40.11
N LYS A 128 18.82 16.58 -39.42
CA LYS A 128 18.25 15.22 -39.41
C LYS A 128 16.86 15.18 -38.77
N CYS A 129 16.64 15.95 -37.70
CA CYS A 129 15.34 16.08 -37.08
C CYS A 129 14.29 16.67 -38.05
N LYS A 130 14.66 17.70 -38.81
CA LYS A 130 13.79 18.30 -39.85
C LYS A 130 13.48 17.35 -40.99
N GLU A 131 14.48 16.58 -41.47
CA GLU A 131 14.27 15.55 -42.49
C GLU A 131 13.24 14.51 -42.05
N ILE A 132 13.37 14.01 -40.79
CA ILE A 132 12.46 13.02 -40.25
C ILE A 132 11.05 13.60 -40.08
N LEU A 133 10.93 14.87 -39.68
CA LEU A 133 9.64 15.55 -39.58
C LEU A 133 8.97 15.59 -40.96
N ALA A 134 9.71 15.96 -42.01
CA ALA A 134 9.18 15.98 -43.37
C ALA A 134 8.75 14.57 -43.84
N GLU A 135 9.51 13.51 -43.51
CA GLU A 135 9.08 12.13 -43.81
C GLU A 135 7.76 11.77 -43.13
N ILE A 136 7.58 12.17 -41.86
CA ILE A 136 6.34 11.94 -41.10
C ILE A 136 5.18 12.73 -41.71
N GLU A 137 5.39 14.00 -42.07
CA GLU A 137 4.38 14.84 -42.73
C GLU A 137 3.99 14.29 -44.12
N ASN A 138 4.89 13.58 -44.78
CA ASN A 138 4.64 12.86 -46.04
C ASN A 138 4.05 11.45 -45.87
N GLY A 139 3.62 11.09 -44.63
CA GLY A 139 2.84 9.88 -44.38
C GLY A 139 3.60 8.72 -43.76
N LYS A 140 4.89 8.87 -43.40
CA LYS A 140 5.60 7.84 -42.61
C LYS A 140 5.06 7.78 -41.20
N ALA A 141 4.82 6.57 -40.68
CA ALA A 141 4.36 6.41 -39.29
C ALA A 141 5.44 6.91 -38.31
N PHE A 142 5.01 7.62 -37.28
CA PHE A 142 5.91 8.14 -36.23
C PHE A 142 6.71 7.03 -35.57
N GLU A 143 6.06 5.91 -35.29
CA GLU A 143 6.65 4.72 -34.65
C GLU A 143 7.73 4.08 -35.53
N GLU A 144 7.51 4.00 -36.85
CA GLU A 144 8.51 3.52 -37.78
C GLU A 144 9.71 4.47 -37.89
N ALA A 145 9.46 5.77 -37.88
CA ALA A 145 10.52 6.77 -37.86
C ALA A 145 11.32 6.70 -36.56
N ALA A 146 10.65 6.48 -35.40
CA ALA A 146 11.30 6.31 -34.12
C ALA A 146 12.21 5.07 -34.09
N GLN A 147 11.74 3.94 -34.61
CA GLN A 147 12.53 2.71 -34.70
C GLN A 147 13.74 2.85 -35.64
N ALA A 148 13.58 3.58 -36.73
CA ALA A 148 14.64 3.74 -37.75
C ALA A 148 15.72 4.75 -37.35
N TYR A 149 15.35 5.82 -36.62
CA TYR A 149 16.23 6.99 -36.50
C TYR A 149 16.51 7.40 -35.07
N SER A 150 15.67 7.02 -34.08
CA SER A 150 15.86 7.47 -32.69
C SER A 150 17.10 6.85 -32.08
N THR A 151 17.93 7.70 -31.48
CA THR A 151 19.08 7.26 -30.67
C THR A 151 18.71 6.91 -29.25
N CYS A 152 17.45 7.18 -28.83
CA CYS A 152 16.94 6.82 -27.52
C CYS A 152 16.48 5.35 -27.48
N PRO A 153 16.72 4.60 -26.40
CA PRO A 153 16.22 3.23 -26.24
C PRO A 153 14.70 3.06 -26.44
N SER A 154 13.91 4.11 -26.17
CA SER A 154 12.46 4.11 -26.45
C SER A 154 12.13 3.95 -27.93
N GLY A 155 13.07 4.28 -28.82
CA GLY A 155 12.91 4.14 -30.28
C GLY A 155 12.47 2.72 -30.67
N GLN A 156 13.00 1.67 -30.04
CA GLN A 156 12.61 0.27 -30.26
C GLN A 156 11.14 -0.01 -30.01
N ARG A 157 10.51 0.79 -29.14
CA ARG A 157 9.07 0.75 -28.81
C ARG A 157 8.28 1.86 -29.51
N GLY A 158 8.76 2.30 -30.68
CA GLY A 158 8.11 3.38 -31.43
C GLY A 158 8.21 4.76 -30.76
N GLY A 159 9.19 4.96 -29.90
CA GLY A 159 9.44 6.21 -29.20
C GLY A 159 8.60 6.42 -27.92
N ASP A 160 7.83 5.43 -27.48
CA ASP A 160 6.90 5.55 -26.34
C ASP A 160 7.63 5.84 -25.02
N LEU A 161 7.21 6.92 -24.36
CA LEU A 161 7.67 7.35 -23.04
C LEU A 161 6.66 7.05 -21.92
N GLY A 162 5.46 6.61 -22.27
CA GLY A 162 4.36 6.47 -21.33
C GLY A 162 3.80 7.82 -20.86
N GLU A 163 3.15 7.81 -19.74
CA GLU A 163 2.55 8.99 -19.09
C GLU A 163 3.54 9.61 -18.10
N PHE A 164 3.68 10.93 -18.14
CA PHE A 164 4.55 11.69 -17.23
C PHE A 164 3.90 13.02 -16.83
N GLY A 165 4.21 13.44 -15.59
CA GLY A 165 3.82 14.73 -15.02
C GLY A 165 4.95 15.76 -15.13
N LYS A 166 4.65 16.99 -14.69
CA LYS A 166 5.65 18.06 -14.61
C LYS A 166 6.80 17.70 -13.66
N GLY A 167 8.01 18.11 -14.03
CA GLY A 167 9.25 17.84 -13.27
C GLY A 167 9.89 16.46 -13.55
N GLN A 168 9.32 15.65 -14.44
CA GLN A 168 9.85 14.32 -14.78
C GLN A 168 10.71 14.32 -16.05
N MET A 169 10.62 15.36 -16.86
CA MET A 169 11.38 15.51 -18.09
C MET A 169 12.27 16.77 -18.03
N VAL A 170 13.23 16.88 -18.94
CA VAL A 170 14.01 18.13 -19.06
C VAL A 170 13.11 19.29 -19.46
N PRO A 171 13.35 20.51 -18.95
CA PRO A 171 12.41 21.62 -19.04
C PRO A 171 11.93 21.93 -20.48
N GLU A 172 12.85 21.92 -21.44
CA GLU A 172 12.54 22.26 -22.83
C GLU A 172 11.64 21.22 -23.49
N PHE A 173 11.86 19.94 -23.16
CA PHE A 173 11.03 18.84 -23.64
C PHE A 173 9.64 18.88 -22.98
N GLU A 174 9.61 19.07 -21.67
CA GLU A 174 8.38 19.15 -20.88
C GLU A 174 7.49 20.28 -21.37
N GLN A 175 8.05 21.48 -21.52
CA GLN A 175 7.30 22.62 -22.02
C GLN A 175 6.68 22.30 -23.39
N ALA A 176 7.49 21.81 -24.34
CA ALA A 176 7.01 21.49 -25.68
C ALA A 176 5.90 20.42 -25.66
N ALA A 177 6.03 19.37 -24.81
CA ALA A 177 5.04 18.31 -24.71
C ALA A 177 3.72 18.81 -24.08
N PHE A 178 3.78 19.63 -23.03
CA PHE A 178 2.58 20.17 -22.39
C PHE A 178 1.86 21.22 -23.23
N GLU A 179 2.58 21.95 -24.11
CA GLU A 179 1.99 22.95 -25.03
C GLU A 179 1.46 22.31 -26.33
N ALA A 180 2.04 21.19 -26.79
CA ALA A 180 1.67 20.55 -28.06
C ALA A 180 0.20 20.11 -28.10
N GLU A 181 -0.42 20.17 -29.24
CA GLU A 181 -1.74 19.57 -29.50
C GLU A 181 -1.65 18.04 -29.59
N VAL A 182 -2.69 17.36 -29.09
CA VAL A 182 -2.77 15.90 -29.16
C VAL A 182 -2.81 15.43 -30.60
N GLY A 183 -1.99 14.43 -30.93
CA GLY A 183 -1.87 13.86 -32.29
C GLY A 183 -0.91 14.62 -33.20
N ARG A 184 -0.50 15.85 -32.85
CA ARG A 184 0.42 16.65 -33.67
C ARG A 184 1.87 16.37 -33.28
N VAL A 185 2.75 16.31 -34.28
CA VAL A 185 4.20 16.24 -34.05
C VAL A 185 4.75 17.65 -33.94
N VAL A 186 5.51 17.91 -32.87
CA VAL A 186 6.21 19.18 -32.63
C VAL A 186 7.71 18.96 -32.55
N GLY A 187 8.44 19.95 -32.97
CA GLY A 187 9.90 19.93 -33.01
C GLY A 187 10.44 20.59 -34.32
N PRO A 188 11.77 20.70 -34.45
CA PRO A 188 12.83 20.22 -33.54
C PRO A 188 12.84 20.93 -32.19
N VAL A 189 12.79 20.17 -31.07
CA VAL A 189 12.97 20.68 -29.71
C VAL A 189 14.41 20.37 -29.27
N LYS A 190 15.19 21.41 -28.99
CA LYS A 190 16.57 21.26 -28.54
C LYS A 190 16.66 21.02 -27.03
N THR A 191 17.41 20.01 -26.63
CA THR A 191 17.75 19.73 -25.24
C THR A 191 19.25 19.43 -25.11
N GLN A 192 19.73 19.18 -23.90
CA GLN A 192 21.12 18.73 -23.68
C GLN A 192 21.45 17.37 -24.35
N PHE A 193 20.44 16.57 -24.70
CA PHE A 193 20.61 15.25 -25.34
C PHE A 193 20.60 15.28 -26.84
N GLY A 194 20.19 16.38 -27.46
CA GLY A 194 20.04 16.54 -28.89
C GLY A 194 18.74 17.22 -29.30
N PHE A 195 18.19 16.81 -30.42
CA PHE A 195 16.97 17.37 -31.00
C PHE A 195 15.87 16.33 -30.99
N HIS A 196 14.69 16.73 -30.53
CA HIS A 196 13.53 15.86 -30.37
C HIS A 196 12.40 16.22 -31.32
N LEU A 197 11.75 15.20 -31.88
CA LEU A 197 10.37 15.28 -32.33
C LEU A 197 9.48 14.65 -31.26
N ILE A 198 8.40 15.32 -30.90
CA ILE A 198 7.49 14.90 -29.84
C ILE A 198 6.09 14.78 -30.43
N LYS A 199 5.41 13.66 -30.19
CA LYS A 199 4.00 13.46 -30.52
C LYS A 199 3.25 13.15 -29.25
N VAL A 200 2.36 14.04 -28.88
CA VAL A 200 1.48 13.84 -27.71
C VAL A 200 0.32 12.96 -28.13
N GLU A 201 0.14 11.85 -27.44
CA GLU A 201 -0.95 10.89 -27.67
C GLU A 201 -2.17 11.21 -26.82
N LYS A 202 -1.94 11.69 -25.59
CA LYS A 202 -3.01 12.02 -24.65
C LYS A 202 -2.55 13.11 -23.68
N LYS A 203 -3.48 13.99 -23.30
CA LYS A 203 -3.33 14.91 -22.17
C LYS A 203 -4.40 14.61 -21.14
N ASN A 204 -4.00 14.49 -19.90
CA ASN A 204 -4.91 14.51 -18.77
C ASN A 204 -4.75 15.87 -18.10
N GLU A 205 -5.79 16.67 -18.15
CA GLU A 205 -5.81 17.93 -17.41
C GLU A 205 -5.84 17.61 -15.92
N GLY A 206 -5.23 18.48 -15.12
CA GLY A 206 -5.33 18.37 -13.69
C GLY A 206 -6.81 18.38 -13.25
N SER A 207 -7.14 17.57 -12.28
CA SER A 207 -8.49 17.47 -11.74
C SER A 207 -8.44 17.30 -10.23
N ILE A 208 -9.54 17.61 -9.55
CA ILE A 208 -9.69 17.23 -8.15
C ILE A 208 -10.35 15.87 -8.16
N ALA A 209 -9.75 14.89 -7.45
CA ALA A 209 -10.37 13.57 -7.29
C ALA A 209 -11.74 13.74 -6.65
N SER A 210 -12.77 13.11 -7.20
CA SER A 210 -14.13 13.22 -6.69
C SER A 210 -14.24 12.67 -5.25
N PHE A 211 -15.23 13.15 -4.50
CA PHE A 211 -15.51 12.64 -3.16
C PHE A 211 -15.64 11.12 -3.12
N GLU A 212 -16.32 10.51 -4.08
CA GLU A 212 -16.51 9.05 -4.14
C GLU A 212 -15.19 8.29 -4.34
N GLU A 213 -14.23 8.85 -5.10
CA GLU A 213 -12.91 8.22 -5.28
C GLU A 213 -12.08 8.23 -3.99
N VAL A 214 -12.23 9.24 -3.13
CA VAL A 214 -11.42 9.43 -1.92
C VAL A 214 -12.15 9.12 -0.62
N LYS A 215 -13.46 8.83 -0.69
CA LYS A 215 -14.36 8.60 0.45
C LYS A 215 -13.81 7.63 1.48
N GLU A 216 -13.31 6.48 1.05
CA GLU A 216 -12.75 5.46 1.95
C GLU A 216 -11.45 5.92 2.63
N SER A 217 -10.63 6.71 1.95
CA SER A 217 -9.43 7.30 2.53
C SER A 217 -9.80 8.34 3.58
N ILE A 218 -10.76 9.21 3.28
CA ILE A 218 -11.28 10.21 4.21
C ILE A 218 -11.88 9.55 5.44
N ARG A 219 -12.70 8.51 5.25
CA ARG A 219 -13.30 7.74 6.35
C ARG A 219 -12.23 7.21 7.31
N LYS A 220 -11.18 6.57 6.77
CA LYS A 220 -10.08 6.05 7.59
C LYS A 220 -9.37 7.17 8.36
N THR A 221 -9.11 8.29 7.72
CA THR A 221 -8.47 9.45 8.35
C THR A 221 -9.31 10.00 9.49
N LEU A 222 -10.60 10.25 9.27
CA LEU A 222 -11.49 10.78 10.28
C LEU A 222 -11.72 9.81 11.44
N VAL A 223 -11.91 8.52 11.16
CA VAL A 223 -12.03 7.50 12.22
C VAL A 223 -10.77 7.48 13.08
N GLN A 224 -9.57 7.50 12.48
CA GLN A 224 -8.32 7.52 13.22
C GLN A 224 -8.18 8.80 14.07
N GLN A 225 -8.55 9.98 13.54
CA GLN A 225 -8.54 11.23 14.28
C GLN A 225 -9.48 11.19 15.49
N LYS A 226 -10.71 10.72 15.28
CA LYS A 226 -11.70 10.56 16.36
C LYS A 226 -11.25 9.55 17.42
N GLN A 227 -10.65 8.44 17.01
CA GLN A 227 -10.09 7.46 17.93
C GLN A 227 -8.96 8.06 18.77
N ASN A 228 -8.06 8.84 18.16
CA ASN A 228 -6.99 9.52 18.89
C ASN A 228 -7.54 10.56 19.89
N GLN A 229 -8.55 11.33 19.50
CA GLN A 229 -9.21 12.29 20.40
C GLN A 229 -9.92 11.58 21.57
N LEU A 230 -10.67 10.51 21.29
CA LEU A 230 -11.36 9.73 22.31
C LEU A 230 -10.36 9.06 23.26
N TYR A 231 -9.26 8.52 22.74
CA TYR A 231 -8.17 7.97 23.55
C TYR A 231 -7.60 9.03 24.50
N GLY A 232 -7.25 10.21 24.00
CA GLY A 232 -6.72 11.30 24.83
C GLY A 232 -7.69 11.71 25.93
N LYS A 233 -8.96 11.94 25.56
CA LYS A 233 -10.02 12.27 26.53
C LYS A 233 -10.17 11.20 27.60
N THR A 234 -10.21 9.93 27.21
CA THR A 234 -10.32 8.81 28.17
C THR A 234 -9.13 8.76 29.14
N ILE A 235 -7.91 8.99 28.63
CA ILE A 235 -6.72 9.05 29.49
C ILE A 235 -6.83 10.18 30.52
N ASP A 236 -7.29 11.36 30.11
CA ASP A 236 -7.45 12.51 31.04
C ASP A 236 -8.52 12.23 32.11
N GLU A 237 -9.64 11.62 31.72
CA GLU A 237 -10.69 11.18 32.65
C GLU A 237 -10.17 10.13 33.64
N LEU A 238 -9.40 9.14 33.17
CA LEU A 238 -8.81 8.11 34.02
C LEU A 238 -7.77 8.69 35.00
N LYS A 239 -6.93 9.63 34.53
CA LYS A 239 -5.99 10.35 35.41
C LYS A 239 -6.74 11.11 36.52
N ALA A 240 -7.74 11.88 36.14
CA ALA A 240 -8.55 12.64 37.10
C ALA A 240 -9.24 11.73 38.14
N LYS A 241 -9.54 10.48 37.79
CA LYS A 241 -10.21 9.51 38.66
C LYS A 241 -9.25 8.75 39.58
N TYR A 242 -8.04 8.45 39.12
CA TYR A 242 -7.16 7.49 39.79
C TYR A 242 -5.82 8.10 40.25
N MET A 243 -5.52 9.32 39.88
CA MET A 243 -4.34 10.07 40.31
C MET A 243 -4.69 11.27 41.18
#